data_52c762084ad05b158c4190f98c5ff3d2
#
_entry.id   52c762084ad05b158c4190f98c5ff3d2
#
_cell.length_a   1.000
_cell.length_b   1.000
_cell.length_c   1.000
_cell.angle_alpha   90.00
_cell.angle_beta   90.00
_cell.angle_gamma   90.00
#
_symmetry.space_group_name_H-M   'P 1'
#
loop_
_entity.id
_entity.type
_entity.pdbx_description
1 polymer ?
#
loop_
_entity_poly.entity_id
_entity_poly.type
_entity_poly.pdbx_seq_one_letter_code
_entity_poly.pdbx_strand_id
1 'polypeptide(L)'
;MNFTCPTLFRRLMILAFSVSCVACAPKVVKEESPPPPPVAEPAPVVPEPEPLDKAQLELAAGIESYENGSYKPAAKQLQNALGLGLKVQAEQASAHKYLAFMHCVAGRTTPCRDEFRKALAADPSFDLTPAESGHPVWGPVFRKVKTAAAKPAPVKASKPAAKK
;
A
#
# COMPACT_ATOMS: atom_id res chain seq x y z
N MET A 1 31.76 18.33 26.83
CA MET A 1 30.73 19.33 26.49
C MET A 1 29.44 18.86 27.10
N ASN A 2 29.04 19.56 28.19
CA ASN A 2 27.94 19.14 29.06
C ASN A 2 26.61 19.62 28.53
N PHE A 3 25.67 18.74 28.21
CA PHE A 3 24.28 19.14 27.96
C PHE A 3 23.49 18.98 29.26
N THR A 4 23.25 20.12 29.87
CA THR A 4 22.48 20.29 31.09
C THR A 4 20.99 20.14 30.77
N CYS A 5 20.34 19.23 31.45
CA CYS A 5 18.93 18.90 31.37
C CYS A 5 18.03 20.03 31.93
N PRO A 6 17.02 20.55 31.23
CA PRO A 6 16.09 21.52 31.78
C PRO A 6 14.86 20.82 32.39
N THR A 7 15.01 20.12 33.51
CA THR A 7 13.88 19.56 34.26
C THR A 7 13.25 20.55 35.24
N LEU A 8 13.63 21.83 35.23
CA LEU A 8 13.15 22.83 36.20
C LEU A 8 11.96 23.67 35.73
N PHE A 9 11.54 23.56 34.45
CA PHE A 9 10.45 24.42 33.93
C PHE A 9 9.05 23.79 34.04
N ARG A 10 8.94 22.55 34.52
CA ARG A 10 7.65 21.83 34.58
C ARG A 10 6.92 21.90 35.90
N ARG A 11 7.47 22.63 36.92
CA ARG A 11 6.86 22.67 38.26
C ARG A 11 6.22 24.00 38.67
N LEU A 12 6.11 24.99 37.77
CA LEU A 12 5.59 26.34 38.16
C LEU A 12 4.26 26.72 37.51
N MET A 13 3.49 25.78 36.93
CA MET A 13 2.20 26.09 36.31
C MET A 13 1.01 25.28 36.88
N ILE A 14 1.12 24.86 38.14
CA ILE A 14 -0.02 24.19 38.84
C ILE A 14 -0.27 24.94 40.15
N LEU A 15 -0.72 26.18 40.08
CA LEU A 15 -1.31 26.90 41.22
C LEU A 15 -2.00 28.16 40.73
N ALA A 16 -3.11 28.05 40.05
CA ALA A 16 -4.12 29.14 39.94
C ALA A 16 -5.34 28.65 39.15
N PHE A 17 -6.11 27.75 39.72
CA PHE A 17 -7.52 27.63 39.30
C PHE A 17 -8.35 27.22 40.52
N SER A 18 -8.55 28.19 41.37
CA SER A 18 -9.46 28.07 42.51
C SER A 18 -10.72 28.86 42.21
N VAL A 19 -11.85 28.18 42.26
CA VAL A 19 -13.14 28.65 42.77
C VAL A 19 -13.90 29.72 41.98
N SER A 20 -14.96 29.26 41.32
CA SER A 20 -16.22 29.98 41.23
C SER A 20 -17.37 28.97 41.08
N CYS A 21 -17.88 28.48 42.19
CA CYS A 21 -19.20 27.86 42.25
C CYS A 21 -20.25 28.96 42.21
N VAL A 22 -20.91 29.12 41.05
CA VAL A 22 -22.17 29.88 40.99
C VAL A 22 -23.29 28.85 41.04
N ALA A 23 -24.04 28.89 42.14
CA ALA A 23 -25.28 28.16 42.33
C ALA A 23 -26.35 28.71 41.39
N CYS A 24 -26.78 27.91 40.42
CA CYS A 24 -28.03 28.14 39.70
C CYS A 24 -29.07 27.13 40.15
N ALA A 25 -30.17 27.66 40.73
CA ALA A 25 -31.33 26.89 41.15
C ALA A 25 -32.01 26.15 39.98
N PRO A 26 -32.57 24.95 40.19
CA PRO A 26 -33.26 24.21 39.12
C PRO A 26 -34.65 24.84 38.90
N LYS A 27 -34.87 25.39 37.72
CA LYS A 27 -36.19 25.73 37.21
C LYS A 27 -36.86 24.44 36.76
N VAL A 28 -37.90 24.02 37.46
CA VAL A 28 -38.73 22.88 37.07
C VAL A 28 -39.37 23.17 35.72
N VAL A 29 -38.83 22.61 34.69
CA VAL A 29 -39.46 22.55 33.37
C VAL A 29 -40.27 21.25 33.32
N LYS A 30 -41.56 21.40 33.08
CA LYS A 30 -42.52 20.32 32.89
C LYS A 30 -42.01 19.40 31.79
N GLU A 31 -41.74 18.16 32.13
CA GLU A 31 -41.23 17.13 31.27
C GLU A 31 -42.30 16.76 30.23
N GLU A 32 -42.14 17.31 29.03
CA GLU A 32 -42.84 16.84 27.84
C GLU A 32 -42.10 15.63 27.34
N SER A 33 -42.79 14.51 27.31
CA SER A 33 -42.25 13.21 26.90
C SER A 33 -41.55 13.34 25.53
N PRO A 34 -40.26 12.94 25.41
CA PRO A 34 -39.57 13.03 24.13
C PRO A 34 -40.22 12.11 23.09
N PRO A 35 -40.34 12.56 21.83
CA PRO A 35 -40.83 11.71 20.76
C PRO A 35 -39.95 10.44 20.65
N PRO A 36 -40.53 9.29 20.26
CA PRO A 36 -39.77 8.05 20.11
C PRO A 36 -38.60 8.29 19.14
N PRO A 37 -37.41 7.73 19.44
CA PRO A 37 -36.25 7.90 18.56
C PRO A 37 -36.58 7.39 17.17
N PRO A 38 -36.13 8.07 16.10
CA PRO A 38 -36.27 7.55 14.74
C PRO A 38 -35.69 6.15 14.69
N VAL A 39 -36.45 5.22 14.13
CA VAL A 39 -35.98 3.85 13.87
C VAL A 39 -34.68 3.99 13.08
N ALA A 40 -33.56 3.63 13.71
CA ALA A 40 -32.25 3.68 13.08
C ALA A 40 -32.31 2.76 11.84
N GLU A 41 -32.19 3.38 10.68
CA GLU A 41 -32.00 2.68 9.43
C GLU A 41 -30.79 1.73 9.62
N PRO A 42 -30.89 0.43 9.31
CA PRO A 42 -29.78 -0.49 9.53
C PRO A 42 -28.54 0.07 8.81
N ALA A 43 -27.48 0.33 9.56
CA ALA A 43 -26.22 0.78 9.02
C ALA A 43 -25.78 -0.16 7.90
N PRO A 44 -25.25 0.35 6.77
CA PRO A 44 -24.77 -0.50 5.71
C PRO A 44 -23.77 -1.51 6.29
N VAL A 45 -24.07 -2.79 6.12
CA VAL A 45 -23.19 -3.89 6.54
C VAL A 45 -21.94 -3.78 5.70
N VAL A 46 -20.87 -3.22 6.29
CA VAL A 46 -19.53 -3.27 5.70
C VAL A 46 -19.14 -4.75 5.72
N PRO A 47 -18.92 -5.40 4.57
CA PRO A 47 -18.52 -6.80 4.56
C PRO A 47 -17.23 -6.95 5.37
N GLU A 48 -17.25 -7.89 6.32
CA GLU A 48 -16.06 -8.27 7.08
C GLU A 48 -14.98 -8.73 6.11
N PRO A 49 -13.74 -8.23 6.22
CA PRO A 49 -12.68 -8.58 5.29
C PRO A 49 -12.46 -10.10 5.32
N GLU A 50 -12.56 -10.75 4.17
CA GLU A 50 -12.26 -12.17 4.06
C GLU A 50 -10.83 -12.48 4.51
N PRO A 51 -10.59 -13.58 5.21
CA PRO A 51 -9.24 -13.94 5.65
C PRO A 51 -8.34 -14.13 4.43
N LEU A 52 -7.15 -13.49 4.48
CA LEU A 52 -6.14 -13.57 3.44
C LEU A 52 -5.73 -15.01 3.16
N ASP A 53 -5.66 -15.38 1.90
CA ASP A 53 -5.13 -16.67 1.50
C ASP A 53 -3.58 -16.70 1.63
N LYS A 54 -3.01 -17.90 1.50
CA LYS A 54 -1.56 -18.09 1.69
C LYS A 54 -0.72 -17.25 0.70
N ALA A 55 -1.19 -17.06 -0.53
CA ALA A 55 -0.50 -16.26 -1.52
C ALA A 55 -0.47 -14.77 -1.11
N GLN A 56 -1.59 -14.27 -0.59
CA GLN A 56 -1.72 -12.90 -0.10
C GLN A 56 -0.87 -12.66 1.17
N LEU A 57 -0.79 -13.64 2.07
CA LEU A 57 0.09 -13.56 3.23
C LEU A 57 1.57 -13.48 2.83
N GLU A 58 2.00 -14.29 1.87
CA GLU A 58 3.37 -14.21 1.32
C GLU A 58 3.63 -12.88 0.60
N LEU A 59 2.64 -12.33 -0.11
CA LEU A 59 2.74 -11.01 -0.74
C LEU A 59 2.95 -9.92 0.31
N ALA A 60 2.10 -9.89 1.33
CA ALA A 60 2.18 -8.90 2.41
C ALA A 60 3.54 -8.97 3.14
N ALA A 61 3.97 -10.18 3.50
CA ALA A 61 5.27 -10.39 4.14
C ALA A 61 6.44 -9.97 3.24
N GLY A 62 6.33 -10.20 1.93
CA GLY A 62 7.32 -9.76 0.95
C GLY A 62 7.43 -8.25 0.82
N ILE A 63 6.31 -7.55 0.83
CA ILE A 63 6.26 -6.09 0.80
C ILE A 63 6.87 -5.52 2.10
N GLU A 64 6.45 -6.02 3.25
CA GLU A 64 6.99 -5.62 4.56
C GLU A 64 8.51 -5.83 4.62
N SER A 65 8.99 -6.99 4.19
CA SER A 65 10.42 -7.28 4.13
C SER A 65 11.18 -6.29 3.23
N TYR A 66 10.58 -5.89 2.09
CA TYR A 66 11.14 -4.88 1.19
C TYR A 66 11.23 -3.50 1.86
N GLU A 67 10.17 -3.05 2.52
CA GLU A 67 10.10 -1.77 3.23
C GLU A 67 11.11 -1.71 4.39
N ASN A 68 11.34 -2.84 5.06
CA ASN A 68 12.37 -3.00 6.10
C ASN A 68 13.81 -3.16 5.53
N GLY A 69 14.00 -3.05 4.22
CA GLY A 69 15.31 -3.17 3.57
C GLY A 69 15.84 -4.62 3.48
N SER A 70 15.05 -5.60 3.85
CA SER A 70 15.40 -7.03 3.84
C SER A 70 15.14 -7.64 2.45
N TYR A 71 15.90 -7.21 1.45
CA TYR A 71 15.63 -7.54 0.04
C TYR A 71 15.71 -9.02 -0.33
N LYS A 72 16.57 -9.81 0.35
CA LYS A 72 16.66 -11.25 0.10
C LYS A 72 15.41 -12.02 0.52
N PRO A 73 14.93 -11.89 1.78
CA PRO A 73 13.63 -12.45 2.18
C PRO A 73 12.49 -11.92 1.32
N ALA A 74 12.43 -10.60 1.07
CA ALA A 74 11.40 -9.97 0.24
C ALA A 74 11.27 -10.65 -1.13
N ALA A 75 12.39 -10.81 -1.84
CA ALA A 75 12.38 -11.46 -3.15
C ALA A 75 11.85 -12.90 -3.10
N LYS A 76 12.21 -13.66 -2.06
CA LYS A 76 11.74 -15.04 -1.87
C LYS A 76 10.23 -15.10 -1.62
N GLN A 77 9.74 -14.26 -0.71
CA GLN A 77 8.33 -14.19 -0.33
C GLN A 77 7.45 -13.76 -1.52
N LEU A 78 7.87 -12.72 -2.27
CA LEU A 78 7.16 -12.28 -3.48
C LEU A 78 7.13 -13.37 -4.57
N GLN A 79 8.23 -14.11 -4.75
CA GLN A 79 8.25 -15.25 -5.68
C GLN A 79 7.35 -16.39 -5.20
N ASN A 80 7.30 -16.67 -3.90
CA ASN A 80 6.39 -17.64 -3.31
C ASN A 80 4.93 -17.23 -3.53
N ALA A 81 4.59 -15.96 -3.30
CA ALA A 81 3.25 -15.42 -3.53
C ALA A 81 2.79 -15.66 -4.99
N LEU A 82 3.65 -15.32 -5.95
CA LEU A 82 3.39 -15.56 -7.37
C LEU A 82 3.28 -17.06 -7.69
N GLY A 83 4.12 -17.90 -7.08
CA GLY A 83 4.12 -19.35 -7.27
C GLY A 83 2.88 -20.04 -6.67
N LEU A 84 2.32 -19.50 -5.58
CA LEU A 84 1.08 -19.96 -4.97
C LEU A 84 -0.17 -19.54 -5.77
N GLY A 85 -0.04 -18.54 -6.64
CA GLY A 85 -1.10 -18.09 -7.52
C GLY A 85 -2.00 -17.03 -6.90
N LEU A 86 -1.52 -15.79 -6.89
CA LEU A 86 -2.34 -14.62 -6.55
C LEU A 86 -3.52 -14.53 -7.54
N LYS A 87 -4.73 -14.38 -7.01
CA LYS A 87 -5.96 -14.34 -7.82
C LYS A 87 -6.25 -12.96 -8.39
N VAL A 88 -5.83 -11.92 -7.68
CA VAL A 88 -6.08 -10.51 -8.03
C VAL A 88 -4.95 -10.01 -8.92
N GLN A 89 -5.30 -9.48 -10.09
CA GLN A 89 -4.33 -8.97 -11.07
C GLN A 89 -3.44 -7.86 -10.50
N ALA A 90 -4.03 -6.94 -9.73
CA ALA A 90 -3.29 -5.86 -9.08
C ALA A 90 -2.26 -6.38 -8.06
N GLU A 91 -2.57 -7.48 -7.35
CA GLU A 91 -1.63 -8.13 -6.43
C GLU A 91 -0.46 -8.78 -7.17
N GLN A 92 -0.73 -9.46 -8.29
CA GLN A 92 0.31 -10.01 -9.17
C GLN A 92 1.22 -8.89 -9.69
N ALA A 93 0.63 -7.80 -10.19
CA ALA A 93 1.38 -6.64 -10.66
C ALA A 93 2.22 -6.01 -9.55
N SER A 94 1.68 -5.93 -8.33
CA SER A 94 2.40 -5.45 -7.15
C SER A 94 3.61 -6.32 -6.81
N ALA A 95 3.47 -7.64 -6.79
CA ALA A 95 4.58 -8.54 -6.55
C ALA A 95 5.71 -8.34 -7.58
N HIS A 96 5.36 -8.28 -8.86
CA HIS A 96 6.32 -8.01 -9.95
C HIS A 96 6.94 -6.61 -9.85
N LYS A 97 6.20 -5.59 -9.41
CA LYS A 97 6.71 -4.23 -9.15
C LYS A 97 7.87 -4.24 -8.17
N TYR A 98 7.67 -4.84 -7.01
CA TYR A 98 8.72 -4.87 -5.98
C TYR A 98 9.94 -5.71 -6.41
N LEU A 99 9.74 -6.82 -7.12
CA LEU A 99 10.82 -7.58 -7.73
C LEU A 99 11.60 -6.72 -8.74
N ALA A 100 10.90 -5.93 -9.58
CA ALA A 100 11.53 -5.01 -10.52
C ALA A 100 12.38 -3.96 -9.80
N PHE A 101 11.86 -3.34 -8.73
CA PHE A 101 12.60 -2.36 -7.94
C PHE A 101 13.91 -2.92 -7.40
N MET A 102 13.87 -4.10 -6.80
CA MET A 102 15.06 -4.77 -6.28
C MET A 102 16.07 -5.10 -7.38
N HIS A 103 15.60 -5.54 -8.54
CA HIS A 103 16.49 -5.78 -9.69
C HIS A 103 17.11 -4.50 -10.21
N CYS A 104 16.34 -3.43 -10.33
CA CYS A 104 16.83 -2.13 -10.79
C CYS A 104 17.91 -1.56 -9.88
N VAL A 105 17.66 -1.54 -8.56
CA VAL A 105 18.62 -1.03 -7.57
C VAL A 105 19.91 -1.87 -7.56
N ALA A 106 19.79 -3.18 -7.78
CA ALA A 106 20.95 -4.07 -7.90
C ALA A 106 21.68 -3.96 -9.27
N GLY A 107 21.32 -3.01 -10.13
CA GLY A 107 21.92 -2.82 -11.45
C GLY A 107 21.56 -3.90 -12.49
N ARG A 108 20.66 -4.80 -12.16
CA ARG A 108 20.22 -5.91 -13.03
C ARG A 108 19.14 -5.44 -14.01
N THR A 109 19.54 -4.68 -15.01
CA THR A 109 18.61 -3.96 -15.92
C THR A 109 17.68 -4.92 -16.69
N THR A 110 18.16 -6.08 -17.15
CA THR A 110 17.30 -7.03 -17.89
C THR A 110 16.22 -7.64 -17.01
N PRO A 111 16.50 -8.26 -15.86
CA PRO A 111 15.46 -8.72 -14.96
C PRO A 111 14.51 -7.60 -14.49
N CYS A 112 15.04 -6.40 -14.23
CA CYS A 112 14.21 -5.24 -13.87
C CYS A 112 13.13 -4.96 -14.94
N ARG A 113 13.52 -4.88 -16.21
CA ARG A 113 12.57 -4.68 -17.32
C ARG A 113 11.59 -5.84 -17.47
N ASP A 114 12.07 -7.05 -17.28
CA ASP A 114 11.24 -8.24 -17.44
C ASP A 114 10.16 -8.31 -16.35
N GLU A 115 10.50 -7.98 -15.11
CA GLU A 115 9.52 -7.91 -14.03
C GLU A 115 8.47 -6.78 -14.27
N PHE A 116 8.87 -5.61 -14.76
CA PHE A 116 7.89 -4.59 -15.16
C PHE A 116 6.99 -5.02 -16.32
N ARG A 117 7.51 -5.79 -17.28
CA ARG A 117 6.66 -6.37 -18.35
C ARG A 117 5.64 -7.35 -17.80
N LYS A 118 6.04 -8.17 -16.82
CA LYS A 118 5.14 -9.11 -16.16
C LYS A 118 4.07 -8.37 -15.35
N ALA A 119 4.43 -7.28 -14.65
CA ALA A 119 3.47 -6.45 -13.95
C ALA A 119 2.39 -5.91 -14.90
N LEU A 120 2.79 -5.33 -16.05
CA LEU A 120 1.87 -4.82 -17.07
C LEU A 120 1.11 -5.92 -17.82
N ALA A 121 1.65 -7.15 -17.87
CA ALA A 121 0.94 -8.29 -18.45
C ALA A 121 -0.10 -8.85 -17.48
N ALA A 122 0.17 -8.82 -16.18
CA ALA A 122 -0.77 -9.23 -15.14
C ALA A 122 -1.92 -8.22 -15.00
N ASP A 123 -1.60 -6.93 -14.99
CA ASP A 123 -2.56 -5.84 -14.94
C ASP A 123 -2.20 -4.75 -15.96
N PRO A 124 -2.89 -4.69 -17.11
CA PRO A 124 -2.65 -3.66 -18.13
C PRO A 124 -2.93 -2.22 -17.64
N SER A 125 -3.70 -2.05 -16.59
CA SER A 125 -3.99 -0.74 -15.99
C SER A 125 -2.91 -0.31 -14.98
N PHE A 126 -1.97 -1.19 -14.66
CA PHE A 126 -0.92 -0.94 -13.67
C PHE A 126 -0.11 0.31 -14.00
N ASP A 127 0.10 1.13 -12.98
CA ASP A 127 1.01 2.28 -13.02
C ASP A 127 1.80 2.42 -11.74
N LEU A 128 2.90 3.14 -11.79
CA LEU A 128 3.65 3.55 -10.62
C LEU A 128 3.02 4.81 -10.01
N THR A 129 3.04 4.93 -8.71
CA THR A 129 2.67 6.18 -8.03
C THR A 129 3.57 7.33 -8.49
N PRO A 130 3.15 8.61 -8.34
CA PRO A 130 3.99 9.75 -8.71
C PRO A 130 5.38 9.71 -8.05
N ALA A 131 5.46 9.31 -6.78
CA ALA A 131 6.73 9.18 -6.06
C ALA A 131 7.62 8.07 -6.65
N GLU A 132 7.03 6.91 -6.94
CA GLU A 132 7.76 5.78 -7.53
C GLU A 132 8.23 6.08 -8.96
N SER A 133 7.37 6.71 -9.78
CA SER A 133 7.68 7.06 -11.18
C SER A 133 8.79 8.13 -11.30
N GLY A 134 8.93 8.97 -10.27
CA GLY A 134 10.00 9.97 -10.16
C GLY A 134 11.35 9.40 -9.77
N HIS A 135 11.43 8.16 -9.33
CA HIS A 135 12.68 7.56 -8.85
C HIS A 135 13.74 7.43 -9.97
N PRO A 136 14.99 7.89 -9.74
CA PRO A 136 16.00 8.01 -10.80
C PRO A 136 16.45 6.68 -11.41
N VAL A 137 16.38 5.58 -10.66
CA VAL A 137 16.87 4.26 -11.12
C VAL A 137 15.80 3.52 -11.93
N TRP A 138 14.60 3.31 -11.38
CA TRP A 138 13.58 2.49 -12.05
C TRP A 138 12.54 3.30 -12.84
N GLY A 139 12.30 4.58 -12.50
CA GLY A 139 11.32 5.39 -13.22
C GLY A 139 11.54 5.46 -14.73
N PRO A 140 12.77 5.76 -15.22
CA PRO A 140 13.06 5.74 -16.66
C PRO A 140 12.88 4.36 -17.29
N VAL A 141 13.20 3.28 -16.56
CA VAL A 141 13.05 1.90 -17.05
C VAL A 141 11.58 1.57 -17.24
N PHE A 142 10.75 1.86 -16.21
CA PHE A 142 9.31 1.63 -16.26
C PHE A 142 8.65 2.37 -17.43
N ARG A 143 8.93 3.68 -17.59
CA ARG A 143 8.36 4.47 -18.71
C ARG A 143 8.67 3.87 -20.07
N LYS A 144 9.90 3.39 -20.28
CA LYS A 144 10.28 2.71 -21.54
C LYS A 144 9.50 1.41 -21.74
N VAL A 145 9.34 0.61 -20.69
CA VAL A 145 8.58 -0.65 -20.75
C VAL A 145 7.10 -0.36 -21.03
N LYS A 146 6.50 0.60 -20.33
CA LYS A 146 5.09 0.99 -20.51
C LYS A 146 4.83 1.49 -21.93
N THR A 147 5.68 2.36 -22.46
CA THR A 147 5.57 2.84 -23.85
C THR A 147 5.72 1.70 -24.88
N ALA A 148 6.59 0.74 -24.62
CA ALA A 148 6.76 -0.42 -25.49
C ALA A 148 5.56 -1.37 -25.44
N ALA A 149 4.94 -1.54 -24.26
CA ALA A 149 3.74 -2.36 -24.08
C ALA A 149 2.50 -1.74 -24.75
N ALA A 150 2.40 -0.40 -24.79
CA ALA A 150 1.32 0.32 -25.44
C ALA A 150 1.38 0.28 -26.97
N LYS A 151 2.53 -0.08 -27.57
CA LYS A 151 2.64 -0.26 -29.02
C LYS A 151 2.14 -1.64 -29.41
N PRO A 152 1.24 -1.76 -30.42
CA PRO A 152 0.85 -3.08 -30.93
C PRO A 152 2.12 -3.88 -31.28
N ALA A 153 2.24 -5.09 -30.74
CA ALA A 153 3.36 -5.97 -31.07
C ALA A 153 3.36 -6.18 -32.59
N PRO A 154 4.52 -6.03 -33.28
CA PRO A 154 4.60 -6.44 -34.68
C PRO A 154 4.25 -7.93 -34.71
N VAL A 155 3.21 -8.27 -35.47
CA VAL A 155 2.79 -9.66 -35.69
C VAL A 155 4.02 -10.40 -36.24
N LYS A 156 4.67 -11.17 -35.38
CA LYS A 156 5.70 -12.11 -35.86
C LYS A 156 4.97 -13.11 -36.73
N ALA A 157 5.05 -12.89 -38.05
CA ALA A 157 4.63 -13.87 -39.02
C ALA A 157 5.33 -15.19 -38.64
N SER A 158 4.57 -16.17 -38.19
CA SER A 158 5.02 -17.53 -37.96
C SER A 158 5.56 -18.04 -39.30
N LYS A 159 6.89 -18.20 -39.37
CA LYS A 159 7.56 -18.83 -40.52
C LYS A 159 6.92 -20.23 -40.69
N PRO A 160 6.31 -20.54 -41.86
CA PRO A 160 5.74 -21.86 -42.05
C PRO A 160 6.85 -22.90 -41.96
N ALA A 161 6.64 -23.93 -41.14
CA ALA A 161 7.53 -25.07 -41.05
C ALA A 161 7.63 -25.73 -42.41
N ALA A 162 8.82 -25.69 -43.01
CA ALA A 162 9.10 -26.41 -44.23
C ALA A 162 8.97 -27.93 -43.93
N LYS A 163 7.93 -28.53 -44.50
CA LYS A 163 7.84 -30.00 -44.59
C LYS A 163 8.97 -30.50 -45.50
N LYS A 164 9.77 -31.39 -44.96
CA LYS A 164 10.67 -32.23 -45.70
C LYS A 164 10.06 -33.62 -45.79
#